data_aa13f29c2f81ec901d71249fbde87d87
#
_entry.id   aa13f29c2f81ec901d71249fbde87d87
#
_cell.length_a   1.000
_cell.length_b   1.000
_cell.length_c   1.000
_cell.angle_alpha   90.00
_cell.angle_beta   90.00
_cell.angle_gamma   90.00
#
_symmetry.space_group_name_H-M   'P 1'
#
loop_
_entity.id
_entity.type
_entity.pdbx_description
1 polymer ?
#
loop_
_entity_poly.entity_id
_entity_poly.type
_entity_poly.pdbx_seq_one_letter_code
_entity_poly.pdbx_strand_id
1 'polypeptide(L)'
;LEGITSAVNSIERRTGFEEAITDAGMDLVTLQSAEWDQTKAAQVMAGILSQYPDLDVILAANDNMALGAASAVGMARREKEIVIAGFDNISAVHPLIEAGTVIATVDQFGDQLAVFGIEYAIEALESGAELEDRETLLELVTVETL
;
A
#
# COMPACT_ATOMS: atom_id res chain seq x y z
N LEU A 1 -3.10 -0.73 -7.60
CA LEU A 1 -4.38 -0.50 -6.91
C LEU A 1 -4.28 0.77 -6.07
N GLU A 2 -5.18 1.74 -6.29
CA GLU A 2 -5.25 2.95 -5.49
C GLU A 2 -6.38 2.91 -4.45
N GLY A 3 -6.28 3.76 -3.43
CA GLY A 3 -7.30 3.93 -2.41
C GLY A 3 -8.49 4.76 -2.90
N ILE A 4 -9.10 5.52 -2.00
CA ILE A 4 -10.14 6.49 -2.36
C ILE A 4 -9.50 7.60 -3.19
N THR A 5 -9.97 7.78 -4.41
CA THR A 5 -9.34 8.64 -5.44
C THR A 5 -9.22 10.12 -5.05
N SER A 6 -10.07 10.61 -4.14
CA SER A 6 -10.06 11.98 -3.63
C SER A 6 -9.23 12.19 -2.36
N ALA A 7 -8.72 11.11 -1.75
CA ALA A 7 -7.92 11.19 -0.54
C ALA A 7 -6.47 11.59 -0.86
N VAL A 8 -5.94 12.57 -0.12
CA VAL A 8 -4.59 13.11 -0.34
C VAL A 8 -3.53 12.00 -0.32
N ASN A 9 -3.53 11.16 0.71
CA ASN A 9 -2.60 10.04 0.83
C ASN A 9 -2.73 9.00 -0.30
N SER A 10 -3.93 8.84 -0.90
CA SER A 10 -4.10 7.98 -2.08
C SER A 10 -3.43 8.57 -3.31
N ILE A 11 -3.56 9.88 -3.49
CA ILE A 11 -2.94 10.62 -4.60
C ILE A 11 -1.41 10.58 -4.46
N GLU A 12 -0.87 10.84 -3.27
CA GLU A 12 0.57 10.83 -3.00
C GLU A 12 1.19 9.46 -3.24
N ARG A 13 0.61 8.37 -2.69
CA ARG A 13 1.08 7.01 -2.91
C ARG A 13 1.02 6.61 -4.38
N ARG A 14 -0.05 6.97 -5.08
CA ARG A 14 -0.17 6.76 -6.52
C ARG A 14 0.95 7.48 -7.28
N THR A 15 1.17 8.77 -6.99
CA THR A 15 2.21 9.56 -7.65
C THR A 15 3.59 8.92 -7.47
N GLY A 16 3.93 8.50 -6.26
CA GLY A 16 5.19 7.81 -5.99
C GLY A 16 5.32 6.48 -6.76
N PHE A 17 4.24 5.72 -6.89
CA PHE A 17 4.24 4.50 -7.71
C PHE A 17 4.42 4.80 -9.20
N GLU A 18 3.74 5.81 -9.74
CA GLU A 18 3.87 6.22 -11.15
C GLU A 18 5.30 6.69 -11.47
N GLU A 19 5.92 7.45 -10.57
CA GLU A 19 7.31 7.88 -10.68
C GLU A 19 8.26 6.66 -10.67
N ALA A 20 8.13 5.77 -9.70
CA ALA A 20 8.97 4.57 -9.60
C ALA A 20 8.84 3.64 -10.81
N ILE A 21 7.61 3.44 -11.34
CA ILE A 21 7.35 2.67 -12.55
C ILE A 21 8.07 3.31 -13.76
N THR A 22 7.96 4.64 -13.88
CA THR A 22 8.59 5.40 -14.96
C THR A 22 10.12 5.30 -14.90
N ASP A 23 10.69 5.50 -13.72
CA ASP A 23 12.14 5.45 -13.50
C ASP A 23 12.72 4.05 -13.74
N ALA A 24 11.93 3.01 -13.45
CA ALA A 24 12.30 1.62 -13.72
C ALA A 24 12.10 1.21 -15.19
N GLY A 25 11.55 2.08 -16.04
CA GLY A 25 11.26 1.76 -17.45
C GLY A 25 10.18 0.69 -17.62
N MET A 26 9.27 0.57 -16.66
CA MET A 26 8.15 -0.36 -16.67
C MET A 26 6.89 0.28 -17.27
N ASP A 27 5.96 -0.53 -17.75
CA ASP A 27 4.69 -0.06 -18.30
C ASP A 27 3.58 -0.10 -17.25
N LEU A 28 2.94 1.04 -16.97
CA LEU A 28 1.71 1.08 -16.19
C LEU A 28 0.52 0.65 -17.06
N VAL A 29 0.11 -0.60 -16.95
CA VAL A 29 -0.96 -1.17 -17.80
C VAL A 29 -2.37 -0.76 -17.35
N THR A 30 -2.58 -0.51 -16.06
CA THR A 30 -3.88 -0.06 -15.52
C THR A 30 -3.75 0.55 -14.13
N LEU A 31 -4.66 1.46 -13.80
CA LEU A 31 -4.85 2.03 -12.48
C LEU A 31 -6.31 1.86 -12.08
N GLN A 32 -6.58 1.20 -10.95
CA GLN A 32 -7.92 0.90 -10.49
C GLN A 32 -8.04 1.18 -8.98
N SER A 33 -9.15 1.82 -8.59
CA SER A 33 -9.42 2.03 -7.17
C SER A 33 -10.10 0.82 -6.53
N ALA A 34 -9.59 0.42 -5.37
CA ALA A 34 -10.23 -0.54 -4.50
C ALA A 34 -10.63 0.07 -3.15
N GLU A 35 -10.58 1.40 -3.02
CA GLU A 35 -11.11 2.19 -1.89
C GLU A 35 -10.62 1.71 -0.51
N TRP A 36 -9.36 1.27 -0.41
CA TRP A 36 -8.73 0.71 0.78
C TRP A 36 -9.31 -0.64 1.25
N ASP A 37 -10.24 -1.24 0.49
CA ASP A 37 -10.97 -2.44 0.89
C ASP A 37 -10.39 -3.71 0.28
N GLN A 38 -10.15 -4.73 1.13
CA GLN A 38 -9.57 -6.02 0.75
C GLN A 38 -10.46 -6.79 -0.22
N THR A 39 -11.78 -6.84 0.05
CA THR A 39 -12.73 -7.60 -0.78
C THR A 39 -12.87 -6.98 -2.16
N LYS A 40 -12.95 -5.64 -2.20
CA LYS A 40 -13.01 -4.89 -3.45
C LYS A 40 -11.71 -5.06 -4.25
N ALA A 41 -10.56 -5.05 -3.58
CA ALA A 41 -9.27 -5.29 -4.23
C ALA A 41 -9.22 -6.69 -4.88
N ALA A 42 -9.70 -7.73 -4.20
CA ALA A 42 -9.76 -9.07 -4.78
C ALA A 42 -10.67 -9.13 -6.02
N GLN A 43 -11.82 -8.46 -5.99
CA GLN A 43 -12.75 -8.40 -7.13
C GLN A 43 -12.15 -7.63 -8.32
N VAL A 44 -11.56 -6.47 -8.06
CA VAL A 44 -10.88 -5.65 -9.08
C VAL A 44 -9.74 -6.43 -9.71
N MET A 45 -8.89 -7.07 -8.87
CA MET A 45 -7.76 -7.87 -9.36
C MET A 45 -8.18 -9.07 -10.19
N ALA A 46 -9.26 -9.76 -9.86
CA ALA A 46 -9.77 -10.86 -10.69
C ALA A 46 -10.10 -10.38 -12.12
N GLY A 47 -10.65 -9.17 -12.25
CA GLY A 47 -10.88 -8.53 -13.55
C GLY A 47 -9.58 -8.16 -14.27
N ILE A 48 -8.62 -7.56 -13.57
CA ILE A 48 -7.32 -7.16 -14.11
C ILE A 48 -6.54 -8.38 -14.61
N LEU A 49 -6.46 -9.46 -13.82
CA LEU A 49 -5.75 -10.69 -14.19
C LEU A 49 -6.32 -11.35 -15.44
N SER A 50 -7.64 -11.24 -15.65
CA SER A 50 -8.29 -11.72 -16.87
C SER A 50 -7.99 -10.87 -18.09
N GLN A 51 -7.84 -9.55 -17.90
CA GLN A 51 -7.61 -8.59 -18.97
C GLN A 51 -6.12 -8.49 -19.36
N TYR A 52 -5.22 -8.67 -18.40
CA TYR A 52 -3.77 -8.53 -18.55
C TYR A 52 -3.08 -9.84 -18.14
N PRO A 53 -3.04 -10.84 -19.04
CA PRO A 53 -2.46 -12.15 -18.73
C PRO A 53 -0.94 -12.10 -18.47
N ASP A 54 -0.25 -11.08 -18.99
CA ASP A 54 1.20 -10.91 -18.87
C ASP A 54 1.58 -9.90 -17.75
N LEU A 55 0.69 -9.71 -16.77
CA LEU A 55 0.96 -8.82 -15.64
C LEU A 55 2.05 -9.41 -14.73
N ASP A 56 3.08 -8.61 -14.42
CA ASP A 56 4.23 -9.01 -13.60
C ASP A 56 4.17 -8.42 -12.18
N VAL A 57 3.66 -7.19 -12.02
CA VAL A 57 3.76 -6.43 -10.76
C VAL A 57 2.42 -5.80 -10.37
N ILE A 58 2.11 -5.88 -9.09
CA ILE A 58 0.96 -5.20 -8.48
C ILE A 58 1.47 -4.29 -7.36
N LEU A 59 1.25 -2.99 -7.49
CA LEU A 59 1.48 -2.02 -6.43
C LEU A 59 0.13 -1.69 -5.78
N ALA A 60 0.01 -2.00 -4.50
CA ALA A 60 -1.20 -1.75 -3.72
C ALA A 60 -0.94 -0.60 -2.74
N ALA A 61 -1.75 0.45 -2.81
CA ALA A 61 -1.56 1.64 -1.98
C ALA A 61 -1.84 1.41 -0.49
N ASN A 62 -2.32 0.21 -0.08
CA ASN A 62 -2.26 -0.27 1.29
C ASN A 62 -2.26 -1.81 1.36
N ASP A 63 -1.94 -2.34 2.53
CA ASP A 63 -1.82 -3.78 2.77
C ASP A 63 -3.16 -4.53 2.71
N ASN A 64 -4.27 -3.91 3.09
CA ASN A 64 -5.58 -4.53 2.90
C ASN A 64 -5.84 -4.84 1.42
N MET A 65 -5.49 -3.90 0.54
CA MET A 65 -5.60 -4.15 -0.91
C MET A 65 -4.54 -5.13 -1.40
N ALA A 66 -3.34 -5.15 -0.81
CA ALA A 66 -2.31 -6.16 -1.11
C ALA A 66 -2.79 -7.58 -0.76
N LEU A 67 -3.44 -7.77 0.41
CA LEU A 67 -4.07 -9.02 0.81
C LEU A 67 -5.16 -9.46 -0.18
N GLY A 68 -5.99 -8.52 -0.62
CA GLY A 68 -7.01 -8.78 -1.63
C GLY A 68 -6.41 -9.20 -2.98
N ALA A 69 -5.37 -8.49 -3.42
CA ALA A 69 -4.62 -8.81 -4.62
C ALA A 69 -3.97 -10.20 -4.54
N ALA A 70 -3.31 -10.52 -3.43
CA ALA A 70 -2.69 -11.82 -3.19
C ALA A 70 -3.73 -12.96 -3.25
N SER A 71 -4.93 -12.75 -2.69
CA SER A 71 -6.02 -13.72 -2.79
C SER A 71 -6.44 -13.97 -4.24
N ALA A 72 -6.58 -12.93 -5.05
CA ALA A 72 -6.94 -13.07 -6.47
C ALA A 72 -5.83 -13.76 -7.28
N VAL A 73 -4.57 -13.41 -7.04
CA VAL A 73 -3.40 -14.03 -7.66
C VAL A 73 -3.33 -15.52 -7.30
N GLY A 74 -3.60 -15.88 -6.02
CA GLY A 74 -3.66 -17.26 -5.58
C GLY A 74 -4.78 -18.07 -6.24
N MET A 75 -5.97 -17.50 -6.37
CA MET A 75 -7.06 -18.14 -7.12
C MET A 75 -6.72 -18.36 -8.60
N ALA A 76 -5.97 -17.45 -9.19
CA ALA A 76 -5.45 -17.58 -10.57
C ALA A 76 -4.23 -18.50 -10.68
N ARG A 77 -3.65 -18.98 -9.57
CA ARG A 77 -2.44 -19.82 -9.46
C ARG A 77 -1.19 -19.17 -10.07
N ARG A 78 -1.08 -17.85 -9.89
CA ARG A 78 0.02 -17.04 -10.45
C ARG A 78 0.97 -16.47 -9.39
N GLU A 79 1.01 -17.04 -8.17
CA GLU A 79 1.78 -16.56 -7.03
C GLU A 79 3.30 -16.56 -7.27
N LYS A 80 3.77 -17.31 -8.25
CA LYS A 80 5.20 -17.38 -8.63
C LYS A 80 5.56 -16.49 -9.81
N GLU A 81 4.58 -15.87 -10.43
CA GLU A 81 4.73 -15.05 -11.63
C GLU A 81 4.58 -13.56 -11.31
N ILE A 82 3.71 -13.23 -10.34
CA ILE A 82 3.33 -11.87 -10.03
C ILE A 82 3.88 -11.44 -8.68
N VAL A 83 4.54 -10.31 -8.68
CA VAL A 83 5.10 -9.66 -7.49
C VAL A 83 4.10 -8.64 -6.94
N ILE A 84 3.90 -8.61 -5.62
CA ILE A 84 3.01 -7.67 -4.95
C ILE A 84 3.79 -6.84 -3.95
N ALA A 85 3.56 -5.53 -3.91
CA ALA A 85 4.01 -4.65 -2.85
C ALA A 85 2.83 -3.90 -2.22
N GLY A 86 2.92 -3.66 -0.92
CA GLY A 86 1.90 -3.02 -0.10
C GLY A 86 2.38 -1.74 0.59
N PHE A 87 1.60 -1.28 1.55
CA PHE A 87 1.87 -0.12 2.39
C PHE A 87 1.07 -0.25 3.70
N ASP A 88 1.60 0.17 4.83
CA ASP A 88 1.08 0.25 6.20
C ASP A 88 1.71 -0.77 7.17
N ASN A 89 2.40 -1.80 6.70
CA ASN A 89 3.04 -2.83 7.53
C ASN A 89 2.08 -3.48 8.55
N ILE A 90 0.86 -3.83 8.13
CA ILE A 90 -0.07 -4.52 9.03
C ILE A 90 0.38 -5.97 9.28
N SER A 91 0.17 -6.48 10.49
CA SER A 91 0.60 -7.85 10.86
C SER A 91 0.02 -8.95 9.95
N ALA A 92 -1.12 -8.70 9.32
CA ALA A 92 -1.76 -9.66 8.42
C ALA A 92 -0.99 -9.89 7.11
N VAL A 93 -0.12 -8.94 6.69
CA VAL A 93 0.69 -9.09 5.47
C VAL A 93 1.99 -9.87 5.71
N HIS A 94 2.48 -9.94 6.95
CA HIS A 94 3.76 -10.59 7.30
C HIS A 94 3.88 -12.04 6.79
N PRO A 95 2.88 -12.93 6.97
CA PRO A 95 2.97 -14.29 6.43
C PRO A 95 3.11 -14.34 4.91
N LEU A 96 2.60 -13.34 4.19
CA LEU A 96 2.74 -13.25 2.73
C LEU A 96 4.13 -12.74 2.32
N ILE A 97 4.76 -11.90 3.16
CA ILE A 97 6.14 -11.46 2.97
C ILE A 97 7.08 -12.64 3.21
N GLU A 98 6.89 -13.40 4.30
CA GLU A 98 7.65 -14.62 4.58
C GLU A 98 7.52 -15.67 3.46
N ALA A 99 6.34 -15.79 2.86
CA ALA A 99 6.08 -16.69 1.75
C ALA A 99 6.59 -16.17 0.38
N GLY A 100 7.01 -14.90 0.29
CA GLY A 100 7.44 -14.25 -0.95
C GLY A 100 6.31 -13.90 -1.92
N THR A 101 5.05 -13.95 -1.49
CA THR A 101 3.90 -13.52 -2.30
C THR A 101 3.78 -12.00 -2.34
N VAL A 102 4.03 -11.36 -1.20
CA VAL A 102 4.26 -9.92 -1.09
C VAL A 102 5.75 -9.73 -0.85
N ILE A 103 6.42 -8.90 -1.63
CA ILE A 103 7.87 -8.72 -1.49
C ILE A 103 8.24 -7.63 -0.50
N ALA A 104 7.38 -6.65 -0.33
CA ALA A 104 7.61 -5.53 0.57
C ALA A 104 6.31 -4.83 0.95
N THR A 105 6.35 -4.17 2.10
CA THR A 105 5.40 -3.14 2.51
C THR A 105 6.17 -1.94 3.07
N VAL A 106 5.54 -0.80 3.19
CA VAL A 106 6.14 0.41 3.80
C VAL A 106 5.50 0.64 5.15
N ASP A 107 6.31 0.68 6.22
CA ASP A 107 5.87 1.15 7.53
C ASP A 107 5.90 2.69 7.57
N GLN A 108 4.80 3.29 7.93
CA GLN A 108 4.66 4.73 8.18
C GLN A 108 4.60 5.07 9.68
N PHE A 109 4.80 4.08 10.55
CA PHE A 109 4.71 4.23 12.01
C PHE A 109 3.39 4.86 12.45
N GLY A 110 2.27 4.22 12.06
CA GLY A 110 0.92 4.71 12.31
C GLY A 110 0.59 4.91 13.80
N ASP A 111 1.21 4.16 14.70
CA ASP A 111 1.15 4.33 16.14
C ASP A 111 1.78 5.66 16.59
N GLN A 112 2.93 6.05 16.03
CA GLN A 112 3.57 7.34 16.29
C GLN A 112 2.73 8.48 15.75
N LEU A 113 2.12 8.34 14.57
CA LEU A 113 1.20 9.33 14.03
C LEU A 113 0.03 9.58 15.00
N ALA A 114 -0.53 8.53 15.58
CA ALA A 114 -1.60 8.64 16.56
C ALA A 114 -1.13 9.36 17.85
N VAL A 115 0.06 9.03 18.35
CA VAL A 115 0.65 9.71 19.53
C VAL A 115 0.87 11.19 19.24
N PHE A 116 1.47 11.54 18.09
CA PHE A 116 1.69 12.93 17.71
C PHE A 116 0.39 13.72 17.57
N GLY A 117 -0.65 13.10 17.01
CA GLY A 117 -1.97 13.73 16.91
C GLY A 117 -2.56 14.07 18.28
N ILE A 118 -2.41 13.17 19.27
CA ILE A 118 -2.88 13.41 20.65
C ILE A 118 -2.04 14.49 21.33
N GLU A 119 -0.71 14.42 21.24
CA GLU A 119 0.21 15.41 21.80
C GLU A 119 -0.11 16.82 21.25
N TYR A 120 -0.29 16.94 19.94
CA TYR A 120 -0.62 18.20 19.28
C TYR A 120 -1.99 18.75 19.71
N ALA A 121 -2.99 17.87 19.84
CA ALA A 121 -4.30 18.30 20.32
C ALA A 121 -4.22 18.89 21.74
N ILE A 122 -3.44 18.28 22.63
CA ILE A 122 -3.24 18.78 24.01
C ILE A 122 -2.47 20.11 23.96
N GLU A 123 -1.37 20.19 23.23
CA GLU A 123 -0.55 21.40 23.13
C GLU A 123 -1.33 22.58 22.55
N ALA A 124 -2.13 22.35 21.49
CA ALA A 124 -2.99 23.39 20.91
C ALA A 124 -4.03 23.90 21.91
N LEU A 125 -4.61 23.02 22.72
CA LEU A 125 -5.59 23.39 23.75
C LEU A 125 -4.97 24.17 24.90
N GLU A 126 -3.72 23.84 25.30
CA GLU A 126 -3.05 24.47 26.43
C GLU A 126 -2.38 25.79 26.04
N SER A 127 -1.73 25.86 24.90
CA SER A 127 -0.96 27.01 24.44
C SER A 127 -1.74 28.00 23.58
N GLY A 128 -2.76 27.50 22.85
CA GLY A 128 -3.44 28.25 21.79
C GLY A 128 -2.54 28.61 20.61
N ALA A 129 -1.36 27.97 20.49
CA ALA A 129 -0.40 28.21 19.43
C ALA A 129 -0.78 27.45 18.15
N GLU A 130 -0.38 28.00 17.03
CA GLU A 130 -0.33 27.28 15.76
C GLU A 130 0.90 26.36 15.79
N LEU A 131 0.70 25.07 15.53
CA LEU A 131 1.75 24.07 15.59
C LEU A 131 2.30 23.81 14.19
N GLU A 132 3.60 23.52 14.11
CA GLU A 132 4.24 23.15 12.86
C GLU A 132 3.93 21.68 12.52
N ASP A 133 3.94 21.34 11.23
CA ASP A 133 3.77 19.97 10.77
C ASP A 133 4.88 19.06 11.32
N ARG A 134 4.50 17.81 11.64
CA ARG A 134 5.42 16.78 12.11
C ARG A 134 5.26 15.51 11.28
N GLU A 135 6.35 15.00 10.79
CA GLU A 135 6.39 13.82 9.96
C GLU A 135 6.92 12.61 10.74
N THR A 136 6.45 11.41 10.39
CA THR A 136 7.07 10.16 10.80
C THR A 136 8.07 9.71 9.74
N LEU A 137 8.96 8.79 10.14
CA LEU A 137 9.83 8.10 9.20
C LEU A 137 9.02 7.13 8.35
N LEU A 138 9.57 6.78 7.18
CA LEU A 138 9.10 5.67 6.36
C LEU A 138 10.19 4.59 6.34
N GLU A 139 9.79 3.33 6.51
CA GLU A 139 10.69 2.19 6.46
C GLU A 139 10.17 1.13 5.49
N LEU A 140 11.06 0.64 4.62
CA LEU A 140 10.74 -0.49 3.74
C LEU A 140 10.90 -1.80 4.51
N VAL A 141 9.80 -2.53 4.65
CA VAL A 141 9.76 -3.84 5.30
C VAL A 141 9.74 -4.95 4.26
N THR A 142 10.73 -5.83 4.34
CA THR A 142 10.92 -6.98 3.48
C THR A 142 11.12 -8.23 4.33
N VAL A 143 11.31 -9.40 3.72
CA VAL A 143 11.65 -10.62 4.46
C VAL A 143 12.96 -10.52 5.26
N GLU A 144 13.85 -9.59 4.91
CA GLU A 144 15.13 -9.39 5.59
C GLU A 144 15.01 -8.47 6.82
N THR A 145 13.97 -7.63 6.87
CA THR A 145 13.76 -6.63 7.94
C THR A 145 12.54 -6.89 8.81
N LEU A 146 11.75 -7.91 8.47
CA LEU A 146 10.53 -8.33 9.16
C LEU A 146 10.80 -8.87 10.58
#